data_02c4b6ef403b0a370603b2fb18197ebf
#
_entry.id   02c4b6ef403b0a370603b2fb18197ebf
#
_cell.length_a   1.000
_cell.length_b   1.000
_cell.length_c   1.000
_cell.angle_alpha   90.00
_cell.angle_beta   90.00
_cell.angle_gamma   90.00
#
_symmetry.space_group_name_H-M   'P 1'
#
loop_
_entity.id
_entity.type
_entity.pdbx_description
1 polymer ?
#
loop_
_entity_poly.entity_id
_entity_poly.type
_entity_poly.pdbx_seq_one_letter_code
_entity_poly.pdbx_strand_id
1 'polypeptide(L)'
;MTEQNIFDDQTFFTEYQKLRDNRANYNNLIEQPAMKKLMPDTAGKSVLDLGCGCGQSCVDFVRNGAESVLGIDISEKMLAVANKEAKNDKIKYLQMSMSELDKLSMKFDIVYSSLAFHYVPDFQKLANDIYNLLNTGGYLLFSQEHPIVTATFSGK
;
A
#
# COMPACT_ATOMS: atom_id res chain seq x y z
N MET A 1 -8.31 10.27 17.42
CA MET A 1 -8.02 11.05 16.20
C MET A 1 -8.63 10.29 15.05
N THR A 2 -9.44 10.93 14.23
CA THR A 2 -9.94 10.34 12.98
C THR A 2 -8.76 10.20 12.03
N GLU A 3 -8.58 9.03 11.44
CA GLU A 3 -7.58 8.82 10.38
C GLU A 3 -7.78 9.82 9.25
N GLN A 4 -6.67 10.37 8.76
CA GLN A 4 -6.71 11.35 7.70
C GLN A 4 -6.90 10.63 6.36
N ASN A 5 -8.06 10.84 5.74
CA ASN A 5 -8.37 10.34 4.40
C ASN A 5 -8.45 11.51 3.40
N ILE A 6 -7.30 12.14 3.16
CA ILE A 6 -7.19 13.26 2.21
C ILE A 6 -7.43 12.80 0.76
N PHE A 7 -7.24 11.51 0.48
CA PHE A 7 -7.37 10.94 -0.87
C PHE A 7 -8.81 10.87 -1.38
N ASP A 8 -9.80 11.06 -0.50
CA ASP A 8 -11.21 11.22 -0.90
C ASP A 8 -11.62 12.68 -1.14
N ASP A 9 -10.76 13.66 -0.86
CA ASP A 9 -10.95 15.03 -1.35
C ASP A 9 -10.81 15.08 -2.87
N GLN A 10 -11.78 15.69 -3.58
CA GLN A 10 -11.82 15.68 -5.04
C GLN A 10 -10.64 16.42 -5.68
N THR A 11 -10.24 17.53 -5.09
CA THR A 11 -9.15 18.35 -5.60
C THR A 11 -7.84 17.63 -5.43
N PHE A 12 -7.59 17.14 -4.21
CA PHE A 12 -6.38 16.37 -3.89
C PHE A 12 -6.26 15.11 -4.76
N PHE A 13 -7.35 14.35 -4.89
CA PHE A 13 -7.38 13.13 -5.71
C PHE A 13 -7.00 13.43 -7.18
N THR A 14 -7.56 14.49 -7.75
CA THR A 14 -7.27 14.88 -9.14
C THR A 14 -5.81 15.26 -9.33
N GLU A 15 -5.24 16.04 -8.41
CA GLU A 15 -3.82 16.44 -8.48
C GLU A 15 -2.89 15.24 -8.23
N TYR A 16 -3.26 14.35 -7.32
CA TYR A 16 -2.50 13.12 -7.06
C TYR A 16 -2.47 12.21 -8.30
N GLN A 17 -3.59 12.04 -9.00
CA GLN A 17 -3.61 11.27 -10.26
C GLN A 17 -2.68 11.88 -11.32
N LYS A 18 -2.69 13.19 -11.52
CA LYS A 18 -1.76 13.88 -12.42
C LYS A 18 -0.29 13.62 -12.06
N LEU A 19 0.03 13.64 -10.75
CA LEU A 19 1.38 13.32 -10.27
C LEU A 19 1.76 11.87 -10.56
N ARG A 20 0.84 10.94 -10.40
CA ARG A 20 1.09 9.51 -10.68
C ARG A 20 1.28 9.22 -12.17
N ASP A 21 0.55 9.92 -13.03
CA ASP A 21 0.68 9.81 -14.49
C ASP A 21 2.00 10.39 -15.00
N ASN A 22 2.62 11.28 -14.25
CA ASN A 22 3.94 11.79 -14.58
C ASN A 22 5.02 10.71 -14.32
N ARG A 23 5.54 10.11 -15.39
CA ARG A 23 6.58 9.08 -15.32
C ARG A 23 7.89 9.54 -14.67
N ALA A 24 8.14 10.84 -14.62
CA ALA A 24 9.35 11.43 -14.06
C ALA A 24 9.18 11.84 -12.58
N ASN A 25 8.24 11.26 -11.84
CA ASN A 25 8.12 11.51 -10.40
C ASN A 25 9.12 10.66 -9.59
N TYR A 26 9.47 11.11 -8.37
CA TYR A 26 10.43 10.42 -7.49
C TYR A 26 10.02 8.99 -7.16
N ASN A 27 8.72 8.71 -7.07
CA ASN A 27 8.20 7.37 -6.85
C ASN A 27 8.67 6.42 -7.95
N ASN A 28 8.47 6.81 -9.22
CA ASN A 28 8.81 5.96 -10.36
C ASN A 28 10.31 5.87 -10.59
N LEU A 29 11.07 6.94 -10.28
CA LEU A 29 12.51 7.00 -10.56
C LEU A 29 13.38 6.40 -9.44
N ILE A 30 12.94 6.45 -8.20
CA ILE A 30 13.77 6.07 -7.04
C ILE A 30 13.11 4.97 -6.23
N GLU A 31 11.89 5.22 -5.73
CA GLU A 31 11.24 4.33 -4.76
C GLU A 31 10.88 2.97 -5.39
N GLN A 32 10.14 2.97 -6.50
CA GLN A 32 9.70 1.74 -7.15
C GLN A 32 10.84 0.84 -7.63
N PRO A 33 11.95 1.35 -8.24
CA PRO A 33 13.11 0.53 -8.55
C PRO A 33 13.78 -0.09 -7.31
N ALA A 34 13.87 0.65 -6.20
CA ALA A 34 14.42 0.15 -4.95
C ALA A 34 13.54 -0.95 -4.35
N MET A 35 12.23 -0.74 -4.29
CA MET A 35 11.27 -1.72 -3.81
C MET A 35 11.28 -2.99 -4.65
N LYS A 36 11.33 -2.87 -5.98
CA LYS A 36 11.44 -4.03 -6.90
C LYS A 36 12.71 -4.82 -6.69
N LYS A 37 13.83 -4.16 -6.42
CA LYS A 37 15.12 -4.84 -6.16
C LYS A 37 15.12 -5.63 -4.85
N LEU A 38 14.36 -5.16 -3.84
CA LEU A 38 14.27 -5.77 -2.52
C LEU A 38 13.13 -6.81 -2.44
N MET A 39 12.22 -6.82 -3.42
CA MET A 39 11.06 -7.70 -3.42
C MET A 39 11.50 -9.17 -3.45
N PRO A 40 11.03 -10.01 -2.50
CA PRO A 40 11.22 -11.45 -2.58
C PRO A 40 10.46 -12.02 -3.78
N ASP A 41 10.77 -13.27 -4.15
CA ASP A 41 10.01 -13.98 -5.17
C ASP A 41 8.54 -14.10 -4.75
N THR A 42 7.65 -13.62 -5.61
CA THR A 42 6.20 -13.61 -5.38
C THR A 42 5.49 -14.81 -6.00
N ALA A 43 6.19 -15.66 -6.78
CA ALA A 43 5.58 -16.79 -7.45
C ALA A 43 4.93 -17.79 -6.45
N GLY A 44 3.63 -18.03 -6.63
CA GLY A 44 2.83 -18.89 -5.76
C GLY A 44 2.59 -18.33 -4.36
N LYS A 45 2.86 -17.05 -4.12
CA LYS A 45 2.72 -16.41 -2.80
C LYS A 45 1.39 -15.67 -2.66
N SER A 46 0.89 -15.62 -1.42
CA SER A 46 -0.19 -14.73 -1.01
C SER A 46 0.38 -13.39 -0.58
N VAL A 47 -0.15 -12.29 -1.12
CA VAL A 47 0.36 -10.93 -0.87
C VAL A 47 -0.73 -10.04 -0.29
N LEU A 48 -0.40 -9.27 0.74
CA LEU A 48 -1.22 -8.18 1.28
C LEU A 48 -0.54 -6.84 0.93
N ASP A 49 -1.25 -5.97 0.21
CA ASP A 49 -0.79 -4.63 -0.15
C ASP A 49 -1.53 -3.60 0.70
N LEU A 50 -0.79 -2.96 1.62
CA LEU A 50 -1.30 -2.00 2.60
C LEU A 50 -1.18 -0.57 2.06
N GLY A 51 -2.33 0.10 1.86
CA GLY A 51 -2.38 1.38 1.16
C GLY A 51 -2.18 1.20 -0.34
N CYS A 52 -2.94 0.26 -0.93
CA CYS A 52 -2.74 -0.17 -2.32
C CYS A 52 -3.08 0.90 -3.37
N GLY A 53 -3.75 1.99 -2.98
CA GLY A 53 -4.17 3.05 -3.87
C GLY A 53 -4.97 2.54 -5.07
N CYS A 54 -4.55 2.91 -6.27
CA CYS A 54 -5.18 2.48 -7.52
C CYS A 54 -4.80 1.05 -7.96
N GLY A 55 -4.12 0.25 -7.12
CA GLY A 55 -3.87 -1.17 -7.34
C GLY A 55 -2.72 -1.52 -8.29
N GLN A 56 -1.85 -0.57 -8.63
CA GLN A 56 -0.75 -0.83 -9.57
C GLN A 56 0.20 -1.93 -9.09
N SER A 57 0.61 -1.88 -7.82
CA SER A 57 1.47 -2.92 -7.22
C SER A 57 0.77 -4.28 -7.18
N CYS A 58 -0.53 -4.31 -6.89
CA CYS A 58 -1.32 -5.55 -6.90
C CYS A 58 -1.26 -6.24 -8.26
N VAL A 59 -1.39 -5.48 -9.36
CA VAL A 59 -1.27 -6.02 -10.72
C VAL A 59 0.14 -6.54 -11.00
N ASP A 60 1.16 -5.81 -10.57
CA ASP A 60 2.55 -6.22 -10.75
C ASP A 60 2.85 -7.52 -9.98
N PHE A 61 2.31 -7.73 -8.77
CA PHE A 61 2.45 -8.99 -8.04
C PHE A 61 1.84 -10.17 -8.80
N VAL A 62 0.63 -10.02 -9.34
CA VAL A 62 0.00 -11.08 -10.14
C VAL A 62 0.79 -11.37 -11.41
N ARG A 63 1.31 -10.34 -12.10
CA ARG A 63 2.18 -10.51 -13.28
C ARG A 63 3.46 -11.28 -12.95
N ASN A 64 3.97 -11.12 -11.72
CA ASN A 64 5.14 -11.84 -11.20
C ASN A 64 4.77 -13.18 -10.54
N GLY A 65 3.58 -13.71 -10.78
CA GLY A 65 3.18 -15.05 -10.41
C GLY A 65 2.55 -15.22 -9.03
N ALA A 66 2.18 -14.15 -8.34
CA ALA A 66 1.47 -14.26 -7.07
C ALA A 66 0.20 -15.13 -7.23
N GLU A 67 -0.07 -15.98 -6.24
CA GLU A 67 -1.25 -16.82 -6.20
C GLU A 67 -2.51 -15.99 -5.93
N SER A 68 -2.41 -15.08 -4.98
CA SER A 68 -3.49 -14.19 -4.59
C SER A 68 -2.95 -12.87 -4.04
N VAL A 69 -3.69 -11.80 -4.23
CA VAL A 69 -3.38 -10.46 -3.71
C VAL A 69 -4.62 -9.89 -3.03
N LEU A 70 -4.44 -9.37 -1.81
CA LEU A 70 -5.42 -8.52 -1.15
C LEU A 70 -4.85 -7.11 -1.07
N GLY A 71 -5.48 -6.17 -1.78
CA GLY A 71 -5.17 -4.75 -1.64
C GLY A 71 -6.13 -4.09 -0.68
N ILE A 72 -5.64 -3.38 0.31
CA ILE A 72 -6.47 -2.56 1.19
C ILE A 72 -6.11 -1.09 1.07
N ASP A 73 -7.12 -0.23 1.11
CA ASP A 73 -6.97 1.21 1.15
C ASP A 73 -8.13 1.83 1.92
N ILE A 74 -7.92 2.97 2.54
CA ILE A 74 -8.97 3.71 3.25
C ILE A 74 -9.83 4.52 2.27
N SER A 75 -9.28 4.90 1.12
CA SER A 75 -9.92 5.75 0.13
C SER A 75 -10.86 4.96 -0.78
N GLU A 76 -12.13 5.30 -0.75
CA GLU A 76 -13.14 4.76 -1.67
C GLU A 76 -12.82 5.12 -3.12
N LYS A 77 -12.34 6.35 -3.37
CA LYS A 77 -12.00 6.81 -4.72
C LYS A 77 -10.83 6.04 -5.32
N MET A 78 -9.78 5.79 -4.54
CA MET A 78 -8.65 4.98 -4.99
C MET A 78 -9.11 3.57 -5.35
N LEU A 79 -9.90 2.95 -4.50
CA LEU A 79 -10.41 1.60 -4.73
C LEU A 79 -11.39 1.52 -5.90
N ALA A 80 -12.17 2.57 -6.17
CA ALA A 80 -13.02 2.64 -7.35
C ALA A 80 -12.18 2.58 -8.64
N VAL A 81 -11.04 3.28 -8.69
CA VAL A 81 -10.09 3.21 -9.81
C VAL A 81 -9.46 1.82 -9.87
N ALA A 82 -8.99 1.28 -8.74
CA ALA A 82 -8.38 -0.05 -8.68
C ALA A 82 -9.32 -1.15 -9.21
N ASN A 83 -10.58 -1.13 -8.80
CA ASN A 83 -11.59 -2.09 -9.26
C ASN A 83 -11.91 -1.97 -10.76
N LYS A 84 -11.75 -0.77 -11.33
CA LYS A 84 -11.99 -0.51 -12.75
C LYS A 84 -10.78 -0.86 -13.62
N GLU A 85 -9.59 -0.41 -13.23
CA GLU A 85 -8.40 -0.39 -14.08
C GLU A 85 -7.39 -1.50 -13.75
N ALA A 86 -7.42 -1.99 -12.50
CA ALA A 86 -6.51 -3.02 -12.00
C ALA A 86 -7.25 -4.32 -11.63
N LYS A 87 -8.39 -4.60 -12.29
CA LYS A 87 -9.20 -5.79 -12.01
C LYS A 87 -8.49 -7.06 -12.49
N ASN A 88 -8.44 -8.07 -11.62
CA ASN A 88 -7.94 -9.40 -11.92
C ASN A 88 -8.59 -10.41 -10.96
N ASP A 89 -8.84 -11.64 -11.39
CA ASP A 89 -9.50 -12.66 -10.58
C ASP A 89 -8.69 -13.09 -9.35
N LYS A 90 -7.37 -12.86 -9.36
CA LYS A 90 -6.45 -13.12 -8.25
C LYS A 90 -6.32 -11.94 -7.29
N ILE A 91 -6.94 -10.79 -7.60
CA ILE A 91 -6.85 -9.58 -6.78
C ILE A 91 -8.21 -9.30 -6.15
N LYS A 92 -8.20 -9.08 -4.84
CA LYS A 92 -9.36 -8.54 -4.11
C LYS A 92 -8.98 -7.19 -3.53
N TYR A 93 -9.91 -6.23 -3.61
CA TYR A 93 -9.76 -4.93 -2.98
C TYR A 93 -10.75 -4.78 -1.83
N LEU A 94 -10.28 -4.25 -0.71
CA LEU A 94 -11.08 -4.05 0.49
C LEU A 94 -10.86 -2.64 1.03
N GLN A 95 -11.95 -1.90 1.22
CA GLN A 95 -11.89 -0.63 1.93
C GLN A 95 -11.72 -0.90 3.42
N MET A 96 -10.54 -0.58 3.94
CA MET A 96 -10.17 -0.82 5.33
C MET A 96 -9.03 0.10 5.74
N SER A 97 -9.08 0.58 6.96
CA SER A 97 -7.96 1.27 7.59
C SER A 97 -6.86 0.27 8.01
N MET A 98 -5.59 0.68 7.91
CA MET A 98 -4.48 -0.08 8.47
C MET A 98 -4.54 -0.21 10.00
N SER A 99 -5.31 0.62 10.70
CA SER A 99 -5.56 0.49 12.14
C SER A 99 -6.51 -0.66 12.51
N GLU A 100 -7.13 -1.30 11.51
CA GLU A 100 -8.14 -2.35 11.68
C GLU A 100 -7.67 -3.73 11.20
N LEU A 101 -6.36 -3.92 10.99
CA LEU A 101 -5.79 -5.17 10.48
C LEU A 101 -6.08 -6.39 11.37
N ASP A 102 -6.30 -6.18 12.66
CA ASP A 102 -6.73 -7.19 13.63
C ASP A 102 -8.07 -7.85 13.28
N LYS A 103 -8.87 -7.25 12.39
CA LYS A 103 -10.11 -7.83 11.87
C LYS A 103 -9.90 -8.86 10.76
N LEU A 104 -8.69 -8.92 10.16
CA LEU A 104 -8.37 -9.91 9.14
C LEU A 104 -8.05 -11.25 9.80
N SER A 105 -8.66 -12.32 9.31
CA SER A 105 -8.46 -13.68 9.81
C SER A 105 -7.53 -14.54 8.95
N MET A 106 -7.04 -14.00 7.83
CA MET A 106 -6.17 -14.70 6.88
C MET A 106 -4.71 -14.33 7.10
N LYS A 107 -3.80 -15.16 6.60
CA LYS A 107 -2.37 -14.94 6.66
C LYS A 107 -1.77 -14.79 5.27
N PHE A 108 -0.60 -14.14 5.21
CA PHE A 108 0.07 -13.82 3.96
C PHE A 108 1.54 -14.21 4.01
N ASP A 109 2.09 -14.55 2.87
CA ASP A 109 3.53 -14.81 2.73
C ASP A 109 4.33 -13.51 2.61
N ILE A 110 3.70 -12.47 2.04
CA ILE A 110 4.31 -11.15 1.86
C ILE A 110 3.30 -10.08 2.27
N VAL A 111 3.74 -9.15 3.11
CA VAL A 111 3.05 -7.89 3.36
C VAL A 111 3.87 -6.78 2.73
N TYR A 112 3.23 -5.98 1.91
CA TYR A 112 3.84 -4.89 1.16
C TYR A 112 3.17 -3.57 1.49
N SER A 113 3.93 -2.47 1.48
CA SER A 113 3.38 -1.12 1.57
C SER A 113 4.33 -0.12 0.93
N SER A 114 3.80 0.72 0.04
CA SER A 114 4.57 1.77 -0.63
C SER A 114 4.05 3.14 -0.18
N LEU A 115 4.89 3.90 0.55
CA LEU A 115 4.63 5.27 0.97
C LEU A 115 3.28 5.48 1.69
N ALA A 116 2.89 4.55 2.58
CA ALA A 116 1.63 4.65 3.30
C ALA A 116 1.76 4.63 4.83
N PHE A 117 2.81 4.03 5.40
CA PHE A 117 2.93 3.86 6.86
C PHE A 117 3.07 5.17 7.64
N HIS A 118 3.54 6.24 7.03
CA HIS A 118 3.66 7.55 7.68
C HIS A 118 2.29 8.22 7.97
N TYR A 119 1.19 7.68 7.45
CA TYR A 119 -0.17 8.11 7.80
C TYR A 119 -0.75 7.39 9.01
N VAL A 120 -0.10 6.33 9.51
CA VAL A 120 -0.62 5.53 10.61
C VAL A 120 -0.22 6.15 11.96
N PRO A 121 -1.18 6.41 12.86
CA PRO A 121 -0.90 7.07 14.14
C PRO A 121 -0.18 6.17 15.15
N ASP A 122 -0.36 4.86 15.08
CA ASP A 122 0.24 3.87 15.98
C ASP A 122 1.01 2.81 15.20
N PHE A 123 2.29 3.10 14.95
CA PHE A 123 3.18 2.19 14.22
C PHE A 123 3.45 0.90 15.00
N GLN A 124 3.45 0.93 16.34
CA GLN A 124 3.68 -0.28 17.15
C GLN A 124 2.51 -1.26 17.00
N LYS A 125 1.26 -0.77 17.04
CA LYS A 125 0.09 -1.60 16.79
C LYS A 125 0.13 -2.17 15.37
N LEU A 126 0.40 -1.33 14.37
CA LEU A 126 0.52 -1.75 12.97
C LEU A 126 1.54 -2.88 12.82
N ALA A 127 2.75 -2.73 13.39
CA ALA A 127 3.80 -3.74 13.31
C ALA A 127 3.38 -5.07 13.95
N ASN A 128 2.70 -5.03 15.09
CA ASN A 128 2.17 -6.22 15.77
C ASN A 128 1.09 -6.91 14.93
N ASP A 129 0.17 -6.13 14.35
CA ASP A 129 -0.89 -6.68 13.50
C ASP A 129 -0.31 -7.34 12.24
N ILE A 130 0.65 -6.69 11.59
CA ILE A 130 1.37 -7.25 10.43
C ILE A 130 2.09 -8.55 10.81
N TYR A 131 2.79 -8.57 11.95
CA TYR A 131 3.46 -9.77 12.43
C TYR A 131 2.46 -10.94 12.60
N ASN A 132 1.28 -10.64 13.14
CA ASN A 132 0.23 -11.63 13.31
C ASN A 132 -0.40 -12.10 11.99
N LEU A 133 -0.34 -11.29 10.93
CA LEU A 133 -0.86 -11.63 9.60
C LEU A 133 0.17 -12.36 8.72
N LEU A 134 1.44 -12.37 9.09
CA LEU A 134 2.47 -13.08 8.33
C LEU A 134 2.46 -14.59 8.62
N ASN A 135 2.64 -15.37 7.57
CA ASN A 135 3.02 -16.78 7.67
C ASN A 135 4.43 -16.90 8.26
N THR A 136 4.75 -18.04 8.86
CA THR A 136 6.13 -18.32 9.32
C THR A 136 7.09 -18.25 8.13
N GLY A 137 8.13 -17.42 8.25
CA GLY A 137 9.07 -17.16 7.17
C GLY A 137 8.57 -16.14 6.13
N GLY A 138 7.45 -15.49 6.39
CA GLY A 138 6.93 -14.41 5.55
C GLY A 138 7.74 -13.12 5.67
N TYR A 139 7.51 -12.20 4.74
CA TYR A 139 8.26 -10.95 4.60
C TYR A 139 7.36 -9.74 4.74
N LEU A 140 7.87 -8.70 5.41
CA LEU A 140 7.37 -7.34 5.33
C LEU A 140 8.36 -6.50 4.51
N LEU A 141 7.88 -5.90 3.42
CA LEU A 141 8.62 -4.91 2.64
C LEU A 141 7.82 -3.62 2.57
N PHE A 142 8.41 -2.53 3.03
CA PHE A 142 7.73 -1.23 2.97
C PHE A 142 8.68 -0.08 2.69
N SER A 143 8.13 1.00 2.16
CA SER A 143 8.74 2.31 2.07
C SER A 143 7.90 3.35 2.80
N GLN A 144 8.55 4.37 3.36
CA GLN A 144 7.86 5.49 3.98
C GLN A 144 8.68 6.76 3.86
N GLU A 145 8.04 7.91 4.02
CA GLU A 145 8.75 9.17 4.12
C GLU A 145 9.62 9.20 5.38
N HIS A 146 10.81 9.78 5.24
CA HIS A 146 11.69 9.93 6.39
C HIS A 146 11.09 10.95 7.37
N PRO A 147 11.12 10.72 8.69
CA PRO A 147 10.53 11.61 9.69
C PRO A 147 10.99 13.08 9.60
N ILE A 148 12.19 13.32 9.09
CA ILE A 148 12.71 14.69 8.88
C ILE A 148 11.87 15.48 7.86
N VAL A 149 11.29 14.83 6.88
CA VAL A 149 10.44 15.48 5.87
C VAL A 149 9.10 15.90 6.48
N THR A 150 8.55 15.05 7.33
CA THR A 150 7.29 15.32 8.02
C THR A 150 7.45 16.22 9.24
N ALA A 151 8.67 16.33 9.78
CA ALA A 151 9.01 17.19 10.91
C ALA A 151 9.40 18.63 10.49
N THR A 152 9.49 18.93 9.20
CA THR A 152 9.72 20.30 8.74
C THR A 152 8.46 21.13 9.02
N PHE A 153 8.43 21.76 10.18
CA PHE A 153 7.55 22.87 10.42
C PHE A 153 7.94 23.99 9.43
N SER A 154 7.11 24.21 8.43
CA SER A 154 7.06 25.53 7.82
C SER A 154 6.57 26.47 8.91
N GLY A 155 7.52 26.94 9.71
CA GLY A 155 7.24 28.03 10.65
C GLY A 155 6.74 29.23 9.87
N LYS A 156 5.47 29.46 9.93
CA LYS A 156 4.82 30.77 9.84
C LYS A 156 3.92 30.88 11.02
#